data_ee6446949429d8cbe12cd7e77252cba9
#
_entry.id   ee6446949429d8cbe12cd7e77252cba9
#
_cell.length_a   1.000
_cell.length_b   1.000
_cell.length_c   1.000
_cell.angle_alpha   90.00
_cell.angle_beta   90.00
_cell.angle_gamma   90.00
#
_symmetry.space_group_name_H-M   'P 1'
#
loop_
_entity.id
_entity.type
_entity.pdbx_description
1 polymer ?
#
loop_
_entity_poly.entity_id
_entity_poly.type
_entity_poly.pdbx_seq_one_letter_code
_entity_poly.pdbx_strand_id
1 'polypeptide(L)'
;MLYKDFIKKPTLLYSVIFMNIMMCFFGFAVSFTRTSIEWARITLSILWITMLVASTLNQGMVAHNAFTRMFDHLNALALQVMYVILYWKTMEWWHIASGIVAVTCFLFFNFFLLENATVNQYVNIVNLWHLWVMIQVFLIPYSLEEDPLI
;
A
#
# COMPACT_ATOMS: atom_id res chain seq x y z
N MET A 1 -21.80 -8.32 -0.70
CA MET A 1 -21.68 -9.79 -0.75
C MET A 1 -20.42 -10.29 -0.03
N LEU A 2 -19.25 -9.77 -0.35
CA LEU A 2 -17.96 -10.14 0.26
C LEU A 2 -17.90 -10.11 1.79
N TYR A 3 -18.46 -9.08 2.45
CA TYR A 3 -18.39 -8.93 3.91
C TYR A 3 -19.01 -10.11 4.67
N LYS A 4 -20.18 -10.56 4.25
CA LYS A 4 -20.87 -11.70 4.89
C LYS A 4 -20.13 -13.03 4.70
N ASP A 5 -19.39 -13.15 3.60
CA ASP A 5 -18.61 -14.35 3.30
C ASP A 5 -17.28 -14.37 4.04
N PHE A 6 -16.68 -13.20 4.33
CA PHE A 6 -15.50 -13.08 5.18
C PHE A 6 -15.76 -13.50 6.63
N ILE A 7 -16.90 -13.10 7.20
CA ILE A 7 -17.29 -13.51 8.57
C ILE A 7 -17.30 -15.04 8.70
N LYS A 8 -17.63 -15.75 7.62
CA LYS A 8 -17.64 -17.22 7.60
C LYS A 8 -16.24 -17.85 7.41
N LYS A 9 -15.22 -17.05 7.08
CA LYS A 9 -13.86 -17.52 6.81
C LYS A 9 -12.82 -16.64 7.52
N PRO A 10 -12.79 -16.63 8.86
CA PRO A 10 -11.93 -15.73 9.64
C PRO A 10 -10.44 -15.89 9.34
N THR A 11 -9.99 -17.10 9.00
CA THR A 11 -8.58 -17.36 8.64
C THR A 11 -8.12 -16.57 7.42
N LEU A 12 -8.98 -16.38 6.43
CA LEU A 12 -8.67 -15.58 5.25
C LEU A 12 -8.60 -14.08 5.58
N LEU A 13 -9.50 -13.61 6.44
CA LEU A 13 -9.47 -12.23 6.94
C LEU A 13 -8.18 -11.96 7.72
N TYR A 14 -7.76 -12.86 8.60
CA TYR A 14 -6.51 -12.74 9.33
C TYR A 14 -5.29 -12.71 8.40
N SER A 15 -5.30 -13.45 7.30
CA SER A 15 -4.25 -13.39 6.28
C SER A 15 -4.11 -11.98 5.69
N VAL A 16 -5.21 -11.33 5.34
CA VAL A 16 -5.20 -9.95 4.80
C VAL A 16 -4.69 -8.96 5.84
N ILE A 17 -5.20 -9.05 7.07
CA ILE A 17 -4.77 -8.18 8.17
C ILE A 17 -3.27 -8.37 8.46
N PHE A 18 -2.81 -9.62 8.53
CA PHE A 18 -1.41 -9.92 8.78
C PHE A 18 -0.51 -9.35 7.68
N MET A 19 -0.85 -9.57 6.40
CA MET A 19 -0.06 -9.05 5.27
C MET A 19 -0.05 -7.52 5.25
N ASN A 20 -1.16 -6.88 5.59
CA ASN A 20 -1.23 -5.43 5.73
C ASN A 20 -0.31 -4.90 6.83
N ILE A 21 -0.35 -5.53 8.02
CA ILE A 21 0.55 -5.17 9.13
C ILE A 21 2.02 -5.33 8.73
N MET A 22 2.35 -6.45 8.10
CA MET A 22 3.72 -6.72 7.62
C MET A 22 4.17 -5.70 6.59
N MET A 23 3.32 -5.37 5.62
CA MET A 23 3.61 -4.34 4.60
C MET A 23 3.87 -2.98 5.25
N CYS A 24 2.98 -2.52 6.11
CA CYS A 24 3.10 -1.20 6.73
C CYS A 24 4.29 -1.11 7.68
N PHE A 25 4.54 -2.15 8.48
CA PHE A 25 5.70 -2.21 9.36
C PHE A 25 7.01 -2.24 8.58
N PHE A 26 7.08 -3.05 7.53
CA PHE A 26 8.24 -3.12 6.65
C PHE A 26 8.49 -1.78 5.95
N GLY A 27 7.45 -1.18 5.36
CA GLY A 27 7.53 0.12 4.71
C GLY A 27 7.99 1.22 5.66
N PHE A 28 7.43 1.26 6.88
CA PHE A 28 7.87 2.16 7.94
C PHE A 28 9.35 1.96 8.27
N ALA A 29 9.76 0.72 8.56
CA ALA A 29 11.14 0.42 8.97
C ALA A 29 12.16 0.78 7.87
N VAL A 30 11.87 0.41 6.62
CA VAL A 30 12.75 0.73 5.47
C VAL A 30 12.82 2.23 5.26
N SER A 31 11.69 2.94 5.27
CA SER A 31 11.66 4.39 5.09
C SER A 31 12.40 5.10 6.22
N PHE A 32 12.18 4.68 7.46
CA PHE A 32 12.82 5.28 8.63
C PHE A 32 14.34 5.10 8.63
N THR A 33 14.81 3.93 8.22
CA THR A 33 16.25 3.60 8.25
C THR A 33 17.02 4.10 7.03
N ARG A 34 16.36 4.18 5.86
CA ARG A 34 17.04 4.50 4.60
C ARG A 34 16.86 5.94 4.12
N THR A 35 15.86 6.68 4.64
CA THR A 35 15.66 8.08 4.28
C THR A 35 16.56 8.98 5.12
N SER A 36 17.53 9.64 4.49
CA SER A 36 18.49 10.52 5.14
C SER A 36 17.88 11.89 5.55
N ILE A 37 16.93 12.39 4.77
CA ILE A 37 16.31 13.69 4.97
C ILE A 37 15.26 13.60 6.09
N GLU A 38 15.44 14.37 7.15
CA GLU A 38 14.61 14.26 8.37
C GLU A 38 13.12 14.51 8.13
N TRP A 39 12.76 15.59 7.43
CA TRP A 39 11.36 15.88 7.16
C TRP A 39 10.67 14.79 6.31
N ALA A 40 11.41 14.25 5.32
CA ALA A 40 10.92 13.15 4.48
C ALA A 40 10.72 11.88 5.28
N ARG A 41 11.67 11.55 6.16
CA ARG A 41 11.58 10.41 7.08
C ARG A 41 10.35 10.52 7.99
N ILE A 42 10.12 11.70 8.57
CA ILE A 42 8.94 11.95 9.43
C ILE A 42 7.65 11.81 8.61
N THR A 43 7.58 12.44 7.44
CA THR A 43 6.40 12.41 6.58
C THR A 43 6.07 10.98 6.13
N LEU A 44 7.04 10.23 5.62
CA LEU A 44 6.84 8.83 5.24
C LEU A 44 6.41 7.97 6.42
N SER A 45 6.98 8.19 7.60
CA SER A 45 6.59 7.47 8.83
C SER A 45 5.13 7.70 9.20
N ILE A 46 4.68 8.96 9.15
CA ILE A 46 3.27 9.31 9.39
C ILE A 46 2.36 8.65 8.35
N LEU A 47 2.73 8.69 7.07
CA LEU A 47 1.95 8.08 6.00
C LEU A 47 1.84 6.55 6.15
N TRP A 48 2.91 5.87 6.58
CA TRP A 48 2.86 4.43 6.85
C TRP A 48 1.97 4.08 8.05
N ILE A 49 1.99 4.88 9.10
CA ILE A 49 1.11 4.70 10.27
C ILE A 49 -0.35 4.94 9.87
N THR A 50 -0.65 6.01 9.14
CA THR A 50 -2.01 6.29 8.66
C THR A 50 -2.49 5.23 7.67
N MET A 51 -1.59 4.69 6.82
CA MET A 51 -1.88 3.58 5.93
C MET A 51 -2.26 2.32 6.70
N LEU A 52 -1.53 1.99 7.77
CA LEU A 52 -1.85 0.85 8.62
C LEU A 52 -3.29 0.95 9.17
N VAL A 53 -3.65 2.11 9.70
CA VAL A 53 -5.01 2.34 10.25
C VAL A 53 -6.06 2.27 9.14
N ALA A 54 -5.87 3.02 8.06
CA ALA A 54 -6.82 3.10 6.96
C ALA A 54 -7.09 1.73 6.31
N SER A 55 -6.01 1.03 5.99
CA SER A 55 -6.07 -0.27 5.32
C SER A 55 -6.64 -1.36 6.24
N THR A 56 -6.30 -1.34 7.53
CA THR A 56 -6.89 -2.28 8.49
C THR A 56 -8.40 -2.07 8.64
N LEU A 57 -8.86 -0.82 8.68
CA LEU A 57 -10.29 -0.52 8.75
C LEU A 57 -11.03 -0.97 7.49
N ASN A 58 -10.46 -0.73 6.32
CA ASN A 58 -11.07 -1.06 5.03
C ASN A 58 -10.90 -2.54 4.67
N GLN A 59 -9.67 -2.99 4.51
CA GLN A 59 -9.36 -4.35 4.00
C GLN A 59 -9.55 -5.42 5.08
N GLY A 60 -9.35 -5.06 6.36
CA GLY A 60 -9.69 -5.89 7.51
C GLY A 60 -11.18 -6.00 7.78
N MET A 61 -12.01 -5.34 6.99
CA MET A 61 -13.48 -5.34 7.12
C MET A 61 -14.00 -4.88 8.50
N VAL A 62 -13.17 -4.17 9.27
CA VAL A 62 -13.55 -3.67 10.61
C VAL A 62 -14.61 -2.58 10.50
N ALA A 63 -14.43 -1.69 9.52
CA ALA A 63 -15.38 -0.62 9.21
C ALA A 63 -15.45 -0.42 7.69
N HIS A 64 -15.84 -1.47 6.97
CA HIS A 64 -15.88 -1.45 5.50
C HIS A 64 -17.06 -0.61 5.00
N ASN A 65 -16.77 0.62 4.62
CA ASN A 65 -17.73 1.54 4.01
C ASN A 65 -17.04 2.44 2.96
N ALA A 66 -17.80 3.27 2.26
CA ALA A 66 -17.26 4.14 1.20
C ALA A 66 -16.18 5.09 1.72
N PHE A 67 -16.32 5.60 2.93
CA PHE A 67 -15.36 6.54 3.53
C PHE A 67 -14.03 5.84 3.85
N THR A 68 -14.05 4.70 4.54
CA THR A 68 -12.81 3.97 4.88
C THR A 68 -12.09 3.47 3.65
N ARG A 69 -12.82 3.05 2.62
CA ARG A 69 -12.25 2.67 1.33
C ARG A 69 -11.57 3.85 0.62
N MET A 70 -12.24 5.01 0.57
CA MET A 70 -11.66 6.22 0.00
C MET A 70 -10.43 6.66 0.77
N PHE A 71 -10.47 6.62 2.09
CA PHE A 71 -9.36 6.99 2.96
C PHE A 71 -8.16 6.07 2.77
N ASP A 72 -8.36 4.76 2.64
CA ASP A 72 -7.31 3.78 2.32
C ASP A 72 -6.65 4.08 0.96
N HIS A 73 -7.45 4.29 -0.09
CA HIS A 73 -6.92 4.60 -1.41
C HIS A 73 -6.18 5.94 -1.47
N LEU A 74 -6.66 6.98 -0.78
CA LEU A 74 -5.99 8.27 -0.71
C LEU A 74 -4.65 8.19 0.02
N ASN A 75 -4.55 7.41 1.11
CA ASN A 75 -3.28 7.18 1.79
C ASN A 75 -2.30 6.40 0.91
N ALA A 76 -2.75 5.38 0.19
CA ALA A 76 -1.91 4.64 -0.74
C ALA A 76 -1.37 5.55 -1.86
N LEU A 77 -2.23 6.41 -2.41
CA LEU A 77 -1.84 7.40 -3.42
C LEU A 77 -0.85 8.42 -2.85
N ALA A 78 -1.09 8.94 -1.65
CA ALA A 78 -0.20 9.90 -1.00
C ALA A 78 1.20 9.31 -0.76
N LEU A 79 1.28 8.05 -0.31
CA LEU A 79 2.55 7.33 -0.17
C LEU A 79 3.29 7.24 -1.51
N GLN A 80 2.60 6.82 -2.59
CA GLN A 80 3.22 6.69 -3.91
C GLN A 80 3.72 8.03 -4.43
N VAL A 81 2.92 9.09 -4.32
CA VAL A 81 3.30 10.44 -4.73
C VAL A 81 4.52 10.92 -3.95
N MET A 82 4.57 10.69 -2.63
CA MET A 82 5.73 11.05 -1.81
C MET A 82 6.99 10.31 -2.24
N TYR A 83 6.92 9.01 -2.51
CA TYR A 83 8.08 8.28 -3.03
C TYR A 83 8.54 8.81 -4.38
N VAL A 84 7.61 9.13 -5.29
CA VAL A 84 7.96 9.73 -6.58
C VAL A 84 8.62 11.10 -6.38
N ILE A 85 8.06 11.98 -5.55
CA ILE A 85 8.64 13.31 -5.28
C ILE A 85 10.04 13.20 -4.71
N LEU A 86 10.24 12.30 -3.73
CA LEU A 86 11.53 12.17 -3.04
C LEU A 86 12.61 11.51 -3.88
N TYR A 87 12.23 10.53 -4.71
CA TYR A 87 13.20 9.64 -5.35
C TYR A 87 13.12 9.60 -6.87
N TRP A 88 12.36 10.52 -7.52
CA TRP A 88 12.16 10.49 -8.97
C TRP A 88 13.47 10.58 -9.77
N LYS A 89 14.48 11.29 -9.27
CA LYS A 89 15.80 11.42 -9.93
C LYS A 89 16.62 10.12 -9.90
N THR A 90 16.39 9.27 -8.89
CA THR A 90 17.11 8.01 -8.68
C THR A 90 16.28 6.79 -9.06
N MET A 91 14.96 6.97 -9.27
CA MET A 91 14.06 5.92 -9.71
C MET A 91 14.35 5.54 -11.15
N GLU A 92 14.56 4.27 -11.40
CA GLU A 92 14.60 3.76 -12.75
C GLU A 92 13.17 3.69 -13.35
N TRP A 93 13.08 3.85 -14.66
CA TRP A 93 11.81 3.87 -15.39
C TRP A 93 10.91 2.66 -15.11
N TRP A 94 11.48 1.50 -14.85
CA TRP A 94 10.72 0.28 -14.59
C TRP A 94 9.98 0.32 -13.22
N HIS A 95 10.47 1.06 -12.23
CA HIS A 95 9.73 1.31 -10.99
C HIS A 95 8.43 2.06 -11.27
N ILE A 96 8.52 3.12 -12.07
CA ILE A 96 7.37 3.93 -12.44
C ILE A 96 6.40 3.10 -13.28
N ALA A 97 6.91 2.40 -14.29
CA ALA A 97 6.09 1.56 -15.16
C ALA A 97 5.38 0.44 -14.39
N SER A 98 6.09 -0.28 -13.51
CA SER A 98 5.49 -1.32 -12.67
C SER A 98 4.45 -0.74 -11.70
N GLY A 99 4.67 0.46 -11.19
CA GLY A 99 3.72 1.18 -10.35
C GLY A 99 2.42 1.49 -11.10
N ILE A 100 2.51 2.05 -12.29
CA ILE A 100 1.35 2.37 -13.13
C ILE A 100 0.56 1.09 -13.44
N VAL A 101 1.23 0.02 -13.86
CA VAL A 101 0.59 -1.26 -14.16
C VAL A 101 -0.13 -1.83 -12.95
N ALA A 102 0.55 -1.89 -11.80
CA ALA A 102 -0.01 -2.46 -10.59
C ALA A 102 -1.21 -1.65 -10.07
N VAL A 103 -1.11 -0.31 -10.05
CA VAL A 103 -2.23 0.57 -9.66
C VAL A 103 -3.40 0.39 -10.61
N THR A 104 -3.16 0.34 -11.93
CA THR A 104 -4.21 0.14 -12.93
C THR A 104 -4.90 -1.21 -12.72
N CYS A 105 -4.15 -2.28 -12.52
CA CYS A 105 -4.71 -3.62 -12.26
C CYS A 105 -5.52 -3.64 -10.96
N PHE A 106 -5.01 -3.02 -9.89
CA PHE A 106 -5.68 -2.96 -8.60
C PHE A 106 -6.98 -2.15 -8.66
N LEU A 107 -6.97 -1.00 -9.33
CA LEU A 107 -8.16 -0.19 -9.55
C LEU A 107 -9.17 -0.92 -10.42
N PHE A 108 -8.73 -1.52 -11.52
CA PHE A 108 -9.62 -2.31 -12.39
C PHE A 108 -10.30 -3.43 -11.61
N PHE A 109 -9.55 -4.17 -10.79
CA PHE A 109 -10.13 -5.19 -9.93
C PHE A 109 -11.17 -4.62 -8.98
N ASN A 110 -10.86 -3.53 -8.28
CA ASN A 110 -11.76 -2.93 -7.29
C ASN A 110 -13.04 -2.35 -7.90
N PHE A 111 -12.96 -1.77 -9.10
CA PHE A 111 -14.11 -1.12 -9.71
C PHE A 111 -14.97 -2.06 -10.57
N PHE A 112 -14.36 -3.06 -11.19
CA PHE A 112 -15.08 -3.87 -12.18
C PHE A 112 -15.26 -5.34 -11.79
N LEU A 113 -14.34 -5.90 -11.02
CA LEU A 113 -14.36 -7.34 -10.71
C LEU A 113 -14.77 -7.66 -9.29
N LEU A 114 -14.64 -6.72 -8.35
CA LEU A 114 -14.84 -6.96 -6.92
C LEU A 114 -16.24 -7.51 -6.58
N GLU A 115 -17.28 -7.03 -7.25
CA GLU A 115 -18.66 -7.48 -6.99
C GLU A 115 -18.89 -8.95 -7.30
N ASN A 116 -18.16 -9.49 -8.26
CA ASN A 116 -18.26 -10.86 -8.71
C ASN A 116 -17.11 -11.77 -8.19
N ALA A 117 -16.16 -11.19 -7.48
CA ALA A 117 -15.00 -11.91 -6.96
C ALA A 117 -15.41 -12.85 -5.81
N THR A 118 -14.84 -14.04 -5.81
CA THR A 118 -14.88 -14.90 -4.62
C THR A 118 -13.96 -14.35 -3.53
N VAL A 119 -14.22 -14.74 -2.27
CA VAL A 119 -13.36 -14.35 -1.14
C VAL A 119 -11.90 -14.72 -1.35
N ASN A 120 -11.64 -15.91 -1.91
CA ASN A 120 -10.28 -16.35 -2.20
C ASN A 120 -9.58 -15.49 -3.26
N GLN A 121 -10.29 -15.09 -4.32
CA GLN A 121 -9.75 -14.19 -5.34
C GLN A 121 -9.41 -12.82 -4.75
N TYR A 122 -10.30 -12.27 -3.92
CA TYR A 122 -10.05 -11.01 -3.23
C TYR A 122 -8.80 -11.09 -2.35
N VAL A 123 -8.71 -12.12 -1.47
CA VAL A 123 -7.56 -12.30 -0.57
C VAL A 123 -6.25 -12.43 -1.35
N ASN A 124 -6.25 -13.23 -2.41
CA ASN A 124 -5.04 -13.42 -3.22
C ASN A 124 -4.59 -12.11 -3.88
N ILE A 125 -5.50 -11.34 -4.44
CA ILE A 125 -5.17 -10.08 -5.12
C ILE A 125 -4.67 -9.03 -4.12
N VAL A 126 -5.33 -8.92 -2.97
CA VAL A 126 -4.90 -7.96 -1.93
C VAL A 126 -3.55 -8.36 -1.35
N ASN A 127 -3.31 -9.64 -1.09
CA ASN A 127 -2.01 -10.10 -0.59
C ASN A 127 -0.89 -9.94 -1.63
N LEU A 128 -1.16 -10.17 -2.91
CA LEU A 128 -0.21 -9.89 -3.99
C LEU A 128 0.10 -8.40 -4.10
N TRP A 129 -0.90 -7.54 -3.92
CA TRP A 129 -0.71 -6.09 -3.85
C TRP A 129 0.22 -5.70 -2.70
N HIS A 130 -0.01 -6.21 -1.49
CA HIS A 130 0.84 -5.93 -0.34
C HIS A 130 2.29 -6.40 -0.57
N LEU A 131 2.47 -7.61 -1.11
CA LEU A 131 3.79 -8.13 -1.45
C LEU A 131 4.51 -7.26 -2.48
N TRP A 132 3.79 -6.84 -3.54
CA TRP A 132 4.34 -5.96 -4.55
C TRP A 132 4.80 -4.62 -3.95
N VAL A 133 3.99 -4.00 -3.07
CA VAL A 133 4.35 -2.76 -2.38
C VAL A 133 5.63 -2.94 -1.56
N MET A 134 5.76 -4.04 -0.80
CA MET A 134 6.98 -4.34 -0.04
C MET A 134 8.22 -4.45 -0.93
N ILE A 135 8.10 -5.15 -2.06
CA ILE A 135 9.20 -5.28 -3.02
C ILE A 135 9.59 -3.92 -3.60
N GLN A 136 8.61 -3.10 -4.01
CA GLN A 136 8.89 -1.78 -4.57
C GLN A 136 9.59 -0.87 -3.54
N VAL A 137 9.06 -0.80 -2.32
CA VAL A 137 9.66 -0.01 -1.25
C VAL A 137 11.09 -0.45 -0.93
N PHE A 138 11.38 -1.74 -0.97
CA PHE A 138 12.73 -2.26 -0.77
C PHE A 138 13.70 -1.89 -1.88
N LEU A 139 13.23 -1.90 -3.13
CA LEU A 139 14.05 -1.67 -4.32
C LEU A 139 14.28 -0.19 -4.65
N ILE A 140 13.54 0.74 -4.02
CA ILE A 140 13.78 2.17 -4.22
C ILE A 140 15.21 2.52 -3.80
N PRO A 141 15.98 3.19 -4.66
CA PRO A 141 17.31 3.68 -4.30
C PRO A 141 17.18 4.89 -3.37
N TYR A 142 17.38 4.67 -2.09
CA TYR A 142 17.26 5.70 -1.03
C TYR A 142 18.50 6.60 -0.90
N SER A 143 19.51 6.41 -1.73
CA SER A 143 20.75 7.19 -1.68
C SER A 143 20.52 8.59 -2.24
N LEU A 144 19.99 9.46 -1.41
CA LEU A 144 19.98 10.90 -1.66
C LEU A 144 21.12 11.51 -0.82
N GLU A 145 22.23 11.80 -1.45
CA GLU A 145 23.31 12.60 -0.86
C GLU A 145 22.97 14.10 -0.88
N GLU A 146 21.99 14.50 -1.70
CA GLU A 146 21.57 15.90 -1.90
C GLU A 146 20.05 16.07 -1.71
N ASP A 147 19.63 17.29 -1.42
CA ASP A 147 18.21 17.61 -1.27
C ASP A 147 17.45 17.30 -2.57
N PRO A 148 16.40 16.48 -2.54
CA PRO A 148 15.66 16.07 -3.74
C PRO A 148 14.94 17.24 -4.44
N LEU A 149 14.80 18.38 -3.75
CA LEU A 149 14.10 19.57 -4.24
C LEU A 149 15.02 20.64 -4.85
N ILE A 150 16.34 20.43 -4.89
CA ILE A 150 17.29 21.35 -5.51
C ILE A 150 17.80 20.86 -6.85
#